data_139e16b5fb501aca5a8d7c330c7188cc
#
_entry.id   139e16b5fb501aca5a8d7c330c7188cc
#
_cell.length_a   1.000
_cell.length_b   1.000
_cell.length_c   1.000
_cell.angle_alpha   90.00
_cell.angle_beta   90.00
_cell.angle_gamma   90.00
#
_symmetry.space_group_name_H-M   'P 1'
#
loop_
_entity.id
_entity.type
_entity.pdbx_description
1 polymer ?
#
loop_
_entity_poly.entity_id
_entity_poly.type
_entity_poly.pdbx_seq_one_letter_code
_entity_poly.pdbx_strand_id
1 'polypeptide(L)'
;GKSVISHMPKSKEEALTVIREIENRKRRYSVGLMQITSSNFSFYSTSAEKLLDSCENLSVFEKIIVDCYKRGRSLENALSCYYTGNFSNGKRKEKEFNNTSYVERIGYTGNEKKYVVPGTRSNGGEQRKNRSHNASVIWPETILKSAFVDNSHPTKVIN
;
A
#
# COMPACT_ATOMS: atom_id res chain seq x y z
N GLY A 1 -22.03 2.93 -11.13
CA GLY A 1 -20.72 3.01 -10.47
C GLY A 1 -19.67 2.28 -11.32
N LYS A 2 -18.47 2.80 -11.40
CA LYS A 2 -17.36 2.16 -12.10
C LYS A 2 -16.86 1.01 -11.22
N SER A 3 -17.00 -0.23 -11.67
CA SER A 3 -16.48 -1.38 -10.95
C SER A 3 -14.96 -1.45 -11.06
N VAL A 4 -14.30 -1.79 -9.98
CA VAL A 4 -12.88 -2.15 -9.95
C VAL A 4 -12.76 -3.63 -10.27
N ILE A 5 -11.84 -3.98 -11.18
CA ILE A 5 -11.55 -5.35 -11.54
C ILE A 5 -10.19 -5.71 -10.96
N SER A 6 -10.14 -6.75 -10.15
CA SER A 6 -8.89 -7.32 -9.64
C SER A 6 -8.51 -8.55 -10.46
N HIS A 7 -7.24 -8.64 -10.84
CA HIS A 7 -6.65 -9.77 -11.52
C HIS A 7 -5.66 -10.46 -10.59
N MET A 8 -5.66 -11.78 -10.57
CA MET A 8 -4.80 -12.63 -9.75
C MET A 8 -4.01 -13.59 -10.66
N PRO A 9 -3.07 -13.07 -11.46
CA PRO A 9 -2.28 -13.89 -12.39
C PRO A 9 -1.43 -14.90 -11.62
N LYS A 10 -1.27 -16.09 -12.21
CA LYS A 10 -0.50 -17.18 -11.61
C LYS A 10 0.97 -17.18 -12.03
N SER A 11 1.31 -16.39 -13.04
CA SER A 11 2.70 -16.22 -13.51
C SER A 11 2.98 -14.78 -13.91
N LYS A 12 4.27 -14.45 -14.03
CA LYS A 12 4.74 -13.14 -14.53
C LYS A 12 4.24 -12.88 -15.96
N GLU A 13 4.25 -13.90 -16.81
CA GLU A 13 3.83 -13.82 -18.21
C GLU A 13 2.33 -13.48 -18.32
N GLU A 14 1.51 -14.14 -17.49
CA GLU A 14 0.09 -13.86 -17.41
C GLU A 14 -0.15 -12.43 -16.92
N ALA A 15 0.57 -12.00 -15.87
CA ALA A 15 0.48 -10.63 -15.37
C ALA A 15 0.80 -9.59 -16.45
N LEU A 16 1.90 -9.79 -17.19
CA LEU A 16 2.30 -8.90 -18.28
C LEU A 16 1.28 -8.87 -19.43
N THR A 17 0.60 -9.98 -19.69
CA THR A 17 -0.46 -10.05 -20.68
C THR A 17 -1.66 -9.20 -20.27
N VAL A 18 -2.12 -9.35 -19.04
CA VAL A 18 -3.21 -8.53 -18.47
C VAL A 18 -2.84 -7.05 -18.48
N ILE A 19 -1.62 -6.71 -18.07
CA ILE A 19 -1.12 -5.34 -18.06
C ILE A 19 -1.20 -4.72 -19.47
N ARG A 20 -0.71 -5.41 -20.50
CA ARG A 20 -0.76 -4.94 -21.88
C ARG A 20 -2.18 -4.67 -22.37
N GLU A 21 -3.12 -5.53 -22.02
CA GLU A 21 -4.54 -5.32 -22.36
C GLU A 21 -5.10 -4.05 -21.71
N ILE A 22 -4.75 -3.80 -20.45
CA ILE A 22 -5.20 -2.63 -19.72
C ILE A 22 -4.60 -1.35 -20.31
N GLU A 23 -3.31 -1.39 -20.64
CA GLU A 23 -2.59 -0.28 -21.29
C GLU A 23 -3.14 0.05 -22.68
N ASN A 24 -3.45 -0.96 -23.49
CA ASN A 24 -4.09 -0.81 -24.79
C ASN A 24 -5.44 -0.10 -24.67
N ARG A 25 -6.16 -0.32 -23.58
CA ARG A 25 -7.42 0.37 -23.26
C ARG A 25 -7.22 1.73 -22.61
N LYS A 26 -5.97 2.19 -22.47
CA LYS A 26 -5.59 3.47 -21.83
C LYS A 26 -6.18 3.63 -20.41
N ARG A 27 -6.26 2.54 -19.68
CA ARG A 27 -6.80 2.54 -18.32
C ARG A 27 -5.68 2.63 -17.29
N ARG A 28 -5.97 3.28 -16.17
CA ARG A 28 -5.08 3.33 -15.02
C ARG A 28 -5.20 2.02 -14.22
N TYR A 29 -4.08 1.54 -13.71
CA TYR A 29 -3.99 0.31 -12.94
C TYR A 29 -2.91 0.43 -11.87
N SER A 30 -2.90 -0.50 -10.94
CA SER A 30 -1.87 -0.64 -9.91
C SER A 30 -1.25 -2.03 -9.98
N VAL A 31 0.04 -2.15 -9.62
CA VAL A 31 0.84 -3.37 -9.76
C VAL A 31 1.60 -3.70 -8.48
N GLY A 32 1.71 -4.99 -8.23
CA GLY A 32 2.61 -5.60 -7.26
C GLY A 32 2.16 -5.44 -5.82
N LEU A 33 3.05 -5.82 -4.90
CA LEU A 33 2.77 -5.96 -3.48
C LEU A 33 2.15 -4.70 -2.85
N MET A 34 2.69 -3.53 -3.16
CA MET A 34 2.23 -2.25 -2.62
C MET A 34 1.21 -1.55 -3.52
N GLN A 35 0.76 -2.19 -4.60
CA GLN A 35 -0.25 -1.63 -5.51
C GLN A 35 0.13 -0.26 -6.07
N ILE A 36 1.35 -0.15 -6.60
CA ILE A 36 1.85 1.10 -7.16
C ILE A 36 1.11 1.43 -8.47
N THR A 37 0.49 2.61 -8.49
CA THR A 37 -0.34 3.05 -9.61
C THR A 37 0.49 3.48 -10.81
N SER A 38 0.06 3.13 -12.00
CA SER A 38 0.75 3.41 -13.28
C SER A 38 1.04 4.90 -13.52
N SER A 39 0.25 5.80 -12.94
CA SER A 39 0.53 7.24 -12.99
C SER A 39 1.84 7.67 -12.30
N ASN A 40 2.41 6.83 -11.45
CA ASN A 40 3.66 7.10 -10.74
C ASN A 40 4.90 6.57 -11.49
N PHE A 41 4.72 5.71 -12.51
CA PHE A 41 5.84 4.98 -13.12
C PHE A 41 6.89 5.91 -13.73
N SER A 42 6.49 6.90 -14.50
CA SER A 42 7.43 7.85 -15.12
C SER A 42 8.18 8.67 -14.08
N PHE A 43 7.51 9.12 -13.03
CA PHE A 43 8.12 9.93 -11.97
C PHE A 43 9.21 9.17 -11.20
N TYR A 44 8.99 7.87 -10.95
CA TYR A 44 9.95 7.03 -10.22
C TYR A 44 10.83 6.17 -11.14
N SER A 45 10.83 6.44 -12.46
CA SER A 45 11.65 5.73 -13.47
C SER A 45 11.52 4.20 -13.38
N THR A 46 10.28 3.74 -13.20
CA THR A 46 9.93 2.33 -13.08
C THR A 46 8.96 1.88 -14.18
N SER A 47 8.63 0.60 -14.20
CA SER A 47 7.66 0.01 -15.13
C SER A 47 6.84 -1.08 -14.43
N ALA A 48 5.71 -1.45 -15.03
CA ALA A 48 4.91 -2.56 -14.52
C ALA A 48 5.72 -3.85 -14.36
N GLU A 49 6.55 -4.17 -15.34
CA GLU A 49 7.38 -5.37 -15.31
C GLU A 49 8.37 -5.39 -14.13
N LYS A 50 9.04 -4.27 -13.86
CA LYS A 50 9.95 -4.13 -12.71
C LYS A 50 9.20 -4.27 -11.39
N LEU A 51 8.00 -3.70 -11.30
CA LEU A 51 7.18 -3.71 -10.11
C LEU A 51 6.52 -5.06 -9.80
N LEU A 52 6.61 -6.05 -10.68
CA LEU A 52 6.28 -7.45 -10.37
C LEU A 52 7.32 -8.11 -9.46
N ASP A 53 8.55 -7.58 -9.40
CA ASP A 53 9.52 -7.95 -8.38
C ASP A 53 9.19 -7.27 -7.05
N SER A 54 9.13 -8.06 -5.97
CA SER A 54 8.69 -7.57 -4.66
C SER A 54 9.68 -6.58 -4.04
N CYS A 55 11.00 -6.77 -4.24
CA CYS A 55 12.01 -5.86 -3.70
C CYS A 55 11.99 -4.51 -4.43
N GLU A 56 11.86 -4.53 -5.74
CA GLU A 56 11.70 -3.32 -6.55
C GLU A 56 10.41 -2.58 -6.18
N ASN A 57 9.31 -3.32 -5.99
CA ASN A 57 8.02 -2.75 -5.59
C ASN A 57 8.12 -2.04 -4.23
N LEU A 58 8.74 -2.67 -3.23
CA LEU A 58 8.98 -2.07 -1.91
C LEU A 58 9.91 -0.85 -1.98
N SER A 59 10.97 -0.90 -2.82
CA SER A 59 11.87 0.24 -3.00
C SER A 59 11.16 1.46 -3.59
N VAL A 60 10.30 1.25 -4.57
CA VAL A 60 9.49 2.35 -5.14
C VAL A 60 8.44 2.85 -4.14
N PHE A 61 7.79 1.94 -3.40
CA PHE A 61 6.89 2.33 -2.31
C PHE A 61 7.57 3.23 -1.29
N GLU A 62 8.77 2.85 -0.84
CA GLU A 62 9.56 3.66 0.10
C GLU A 62 9.77 5.09 -0.42
N LYS A 63 10.19 5.23 -1.67
CA LYS A 63 10.39 6.55 -2.29
C LYS A 63 9.10 7.39 -2.28
N ILE A 64 7.97 6.77 -2.64
CA ILE A 64 6.67 7.44 -2.66
C ILE A 64 6.26 7.90 -1.25
N ILE A 65 6.32 6.99 -0.27
CA ILE A 65 5.86 7.30 1.08
C ILE A 65 6.74 8.33 1.78
N VAL A 66 8.05 8.28 1.54
CA VAL A 66 9.02 9.27 2.06
C VAL A 66 8.76 10.65 1.45
N ASP A 67 8.51 10.75 0.15
CA ASP A 67 8.15 12.01 -0.51
C ASP A 67 6.84 12.56 0.06
N CYS A 68 5.81 11.71 0.17
CA CYS A 68 4.55 12.08 0.79
C CYS A 68 4.73 12.56 2.25
N TYR A 69 5.60 11.91 3.03
CA TYR A 69 5.88 12.29 4.41
C TYR A 69 6.60 13.63 4.50
N LYS A 70 7.62 13.86 3.66
CA LYS A 70 8.36 15.14 3.62
C LYS A 70 7.44 16.32 3.33
N ARG A 71 6.47 16.14 2.44
CA ARG A 71 5.49 17.17 2.08
C ARG A 71 4.35 17.30 3.08
N GLY A 72 3.86 16.17 3.59
CA GLY A 72 2.68 16.10 4.48
C GLY A 72 2.98 16.30 5.96
N ARG A 73 4.26 16.16 6.39
CA ARG A 73 4.76 16.37 7.76
C ARG A 73 4.11 15.48 8.84
N SER A 74 3.33 14.47 8.45
CA SER A 74 2.78 13.48 9.37
C SER A 74 2.58 12.15 8.65
N LEU A 75 2.59 11.05 9.40
CA LEU A 75 2.34 9.71 8.84
C LEU A 75 0.93 9.61 8.24
N GLU A 76 -0.07 10.16 8.92
CA GLU A 76 -1.44 10.17 8.43
C GLU A 76 -1.57 10.86 7.07
N ASN A 77 -0.92 12.02 6.91
CA ASN A 77 -0.88 12.72 5.64
C ASN A 77 -0.13 11.91 4.58
N ALA A 78 1.00 11.29 4.95
CA ALA A 78 1.77 10.46 4.04
C ALA A 78 0.95 9.27 3.50
N LEU A 79 0.22 8.60 4.38
CA LEU A 79 -0.66 7.49 4.02
C LEU A 79 -1.82 7.94 3.12
N SER A 80 -2.46 9.07 3.45
CA SER A 80 -3.48 9.66 2.59
C SER A 80 -2.93 10.05 1.21
N CYS A 81 -1.75 10.66 1.17
CA CYS A 81 -1.06 11.03 -0.06
C CYS A 81 -0.71 9.81 -0.92
N TYR A 82 -0.22 8.75 -0.30
CA TYR A 82 0.07 7.49 -0.99
C TYR A 82 -1.18 6.92 -1.68
N TYR A 83 -2.29 6.87 -0.96
CA TYR A 83 -3.53 6.28 -1.45
C TYR A 83 -4.21 7.11 -2.54
N THR A 84 -4.25 8.44 -2.37
CA THR A 84 -5.10 9.31 -3.21
C THR A 84 -4.34 10.39 -3.97
N GLY A 85 -3.04 10.56 -3.73
CA GLY A 85 -2.24 11.67 -4.25
C GLY A 85 -2.42 12.99 -3.49
N ASN A 86 -3.24 13.02 -2.43
CA ASN A 86 -3.43 14.23 -1.61
C ASN A 86 -3.54 13.91 -0.11
N PHE A 87 -3.42 14.92 0.74
CA PHE A 87 -3.34 14.76 2.19
C PHE A 87 -4.68 14.61 2.91
N SER A 88 -5.80 14.62 2.20
CA SER A 88 -7.13 14.71 2.79
C SER A 88 -8.04 13.52 2.46
N ASN A 89 -8.02 13.07 1.19
CA ASN A 89 -9.02 12.12 0.71
C ASN A 89 -8.89 10.72 1.34
N GLY A 90 -7.66 10.25 1.61
CA GLY A 90 -7.45 8.96 2.28
C GLY A 90 -7.91 8.91 3.73
N LYS A 91 -8.25 10.07 4.32
CA LYS A 91 -8.80 10.23 5.68
C LYS A 91 -10.33 10.29 5.70
N ARG A 92 -10.96 10.42 4.53
CA ARG A 92 -12.42 10.46 4.42
C ARG A 92 -12.99 9.05 4.53
N LYS A 93 -14.10 8.94 5.21
CA LYS A 93 -14.86 7.69 5.31
C LYS A 93 -15.52 7.37 3.98
N GLU A 94 -15.36 6.15 3.53
CA GLU A 94 -15.86 5.64 2.27
C GLU A 94 -17.01 4.66 2.56
N LYS A 95 -18.18 4.92 1.98
CA LYS A 95 -19.39 4.09 2.19
C LYS A 95 -19.20 2.66 1.73
N GLU A 96 -18.46 2.48 0.64
CA GLU A 96 -18.13 1.19 0.04
C GLU A 96 -17.26 0.31 0.94
N PHE A 97 -16.63 0.92 1.95
CA PHE A 97 -15.77 0.26 2.94
C PHE A 97 -16.31 0.40 4.37
N ASN A 98 -17.61 0.16 4.55
CA ASN A 98 -18.27 0.20 5.85
C ASN A 98 -18.06 1.52 6.62
N ASN A 99 -18.04 2.65 5.91
CA ASN A 99 -17.77 3.98 6.49
C ASN A 99 -16.42 4.08 7.21
N THR A 100 -15.40 3.37 6.74
CA THR A 100 -14.03 3.52 7.21
C THR A 100 -13.19 4.29 6.19
N SER A 101 -12.20 5.03 6.66
CA SER A 101 -11.20 5.67 5.81
C SER A 101 -10.08 4.70 5.46
N TYR A 102 -9.27 5.04 4.44
CA TYR A 102 -8.09 4.24 4.10
C TYR A 102 -7.11 4.14 5.27
N VAL A 103 -6.83 5.25 5.95
CA VAL A 103 -5.89 5.27 7.07
C VAL A 103 -6.38 4.41 8.25
N GLU A 104 -7.68 4.37 8.52
CA GLU A 104 -8.26 3.46 9.52
C GLU A 104 -8.11 1.99 9.10
N ARG A 105 -8.35 1.65 7.82
CA ARG A 105 -8.25 0.28 7.30
C ARG A 105 -6.85 -0.32 7.40
N ILE A 106 -5.81 0.50 7.28
CA ILE A 106 -4.42 0.05 7.45
C ILE A 106 -3.93 0.09 8.90
N GLY A 107 -4.85 0.30 9.86
CA GLY A 107 -4.57 0.25 11.30
C GLY A 107 -4.02 1.53 11.91
N TYR A 108 -4.00 2.64 11.18
CA TYR A 108 -3.61 3.93 11.76
C TYR A 108 -4.79 4.54 12.53
N THR A 109 -4.73 4.50 13.86
CA THR A 109 -5.82 4.96 14.73
C THR A 109 -5.63 6.38 15.29
N GLY A 110 -4.53 7.05 14.93
CA GLY A 110 -4.22 8.39 15.46
C GLY A 110 -3.85 8.43 16.95
N ASN A 111 -4.07 7.36 17.68
CA ASN A 111 -3.65 7.25 19.06
C ASN A 111 -2.15 6.94 19.12
N GLU A 112 -1.39 7.82 19.71
CA GLU A 112 0.05 7.73 19.94
C GLU A 112 0.43 6.59 20.91
N LYS A 113 0.04 5.37 20.61
CA LYS A 113 0.80 4.23 21.12
C LYS A 113 2.10 4.24 20.31
N LYS A 114 3.16 4.78 20.91
CA LYS A 114 4.50 4.73 20.35
C LYS A 114 4.75 3.29 19.90
N TYR A 115 4.72 3.07 18.60
CA TYR A 115 5.10 1.79 18.03
C TYR A 115 6.60 1.64 18.25
N VAL A 116 6.96 0.77 19.17
CA VAL A 116 8.36 0.41 19.39
C VAL A 116 8.72 -0.61 18.32
N VAL A 117 9.52 -0.21 17.34
CA VAL A 117 10.05 -1.12 16.33
C VAL A 117 10.89 -2.19 17.05
N PRO A 118 10.52 -3.49 16.98
CA PRO A 118 11.33 -4.54 17.57
C PRO A 118 12.72 -4.55 16.94
N GLY A 119 13.76 -4.37 17.72
CA GLY A 119 15.15 -4.49 17.28
C GLY A 119 15.95 -3.19 17.12
N THR A 120 15.38 -2.01 17.26
CA THR A 120 16.19 -0.79 17.41
C THR A 120 16.82 -0.80 18.80
N ARG A 121 18.15 -1.00 18.85
CA ARG A 121 18.93 -0.90 20.07
C ARG A 121 18.92 0.54 20.53
N SER A 122 18.15 0.84 21.58
CA SER A 122 18.43 2.02 22.39
C SER A 122 19.66 1.67 23.25
N ASN A 123 20.77 2.38 23.06
CA ASN A 123 21.90 2.37 23.99
C ASN A 123 21.46 3.03 25.30
N GLY A 124 20.92 2.26 26.21
CA GLY A 124 20.52 2.65 27.55
C GLY A 124 20.17 1.38 28.31
N GLY A 125 21.05 0.98 29.23
CA GLY A 125 20.97 -0.30 29.93
C GLY A 125 19.69 -0.45 30.73
N GLU A 126 18.90 -1.45 30.39
CA GLU A 126 17.97 -2.11 31.31
C GLU A 126 17.87 -3.59 30.94
N GLN A 127 17.89 -4.39 31.99
CA GLN A 127 18.03 -5.84 31.98
C GLN A 127 16.89 -6.53 31.22
N ARG A 128 17.27 -7.41 30.28
CA ARG A 128 16.38 -8.34 29.60
C ARG A 128 15.75 -9.31 30.61
N LYS A 129 14.45 -9.19 30.85
CA LYS A 129 13.61 -10.31 31.22
C LYS A 129 13.21 -11.07 29.96
N ASN A 130 13.73 -12.29 29.83
CA ASN A 130 13.33 -13.23 28.79
C ASN A 130 11.79 -13.39 28.79
N ARG A 131 11.14 -12.88 27.79
CA ARG A 131 9.81 -13.31 27.38
C ARG A 131 9.90 -13.80 25.94
N SER A 132 9.83 -15.12 25.79
CA SER A 132 9.56 -15.74 24.52
C SER A 132 8.16 -15.30 24.09
N HIS A 133 8.08 -14.38 23.15
CA HIS A 133 6.84 -14.12 22.45
C HIS A 133 6.94 -14.74 21.07
N ASN A 134 6.31 -15.88 20.92
CA ASN A 134 5.84 -16.36 19.64
C ASN A 134 4.79 -15.34 19.16
N ALA A 135 5.23 -14.24 18.58
CA ALA A 135 4.36 -13.34 17.84
C ALA A 135 4.07 -13.98 16.49
N SER A 136 3.04 -14.81 16.44
CA SER A 136 2.41 -15.13 15.17
C SER A 136 1.74 -13.84 14.67
N VAL A 137 2.25 -13.29 13.57
CA VAL A 137 1.57 -12.21 12.87
C VAL A 137 0.32 -12.82 12.24
N ILE A 138 -0.81 -12.67 12.93
CA ILE A 138 -2.11 -13.04 12.39
C ILE A 138 -2.52 -11.89 11.46
N TRP A 139 -2.42 -12.11 10.16
CA TRP A 139 -3.01 -11.22 9.16
C TRP A 139 -4.52 -11.52 9.13
N PRO A 140 -5.40 -10.60 9.53
CA PRO A 140 -6.83 -10.83 9.37
C PRO A 140 -7.15 -10.92 7.87
N GLU A 141 -7.79 -12.00 7.43
CA GLU A 141 -8.21 -12.19 6.03
C GLU A 141 -9.05 -11.00 5.49
N THR A 142 -9.72 -10.30 6.36
CA THR A 142 -10.48 -9.08 6.08
C THR A 142 -9.62 -7.91 5.59
N ILE A 143 -8.35 -7.80 6.03
CA ILE A 143 -7.45 -6.72 5.56
C ILE A 143 -7.03 -6.98 4.11
N LEU A 144 -6.79 -8.23 3.73
CA LEU A 144 -6.42 -8.57 2.36
C LEU A 144 -7.58 -8.30 1.37
N LYS A 145 -8.82 -8.55 1.77
CA LYS A 145 -10.00 -8.31 0.92
C LYS A 145 -10.34 -6.81 0.77
N SER A 146 -10.05 -6.00 1.77
CA SER A 146 -10.36 -4.56 1.75
C SER A 146 -9.25 -3.68 1.17
N ALA A 147 -8.01 -4.16 1.11
CA ALA A 147 -6.88 -3.38 0.58
C ALA A 147 -6.91 -3.19 -0.94
N PHE A 148 -7.79 -3.90 -1.65
CA PHE A 148 -7.76 -3.98 -3.11
C PHE A 148 -8.95 -3.33 -3.83
N VAL A 149 -9.81 -2.60 -3.14
CA VAL A 149 -10.97 -1.95 -3.78
C VAL A 149 -10.75 -0.44 -3.76
N ASP A 150 -10.32 0.11 -4.88
CA ASP A 150 -10.28 1.54 -5.13
C ASP A 150 -11.45 1.92 -6.04
N ASN A 151 -12.46 2.58 -5.49
CA ASN A 151 -13.66 2.98 -6.21
C ASN A 151 -13.49 4.22 -7.08
N SER A 152 -12.34 4.87 -7.03
CA SER A 152 -12.08 6.07 -7.84
C SER A 152 -11.40 5.77 -9.18
N HIS A 153 -10.84 4.55 -9.38
CA HIS A 153 -10.09 4.22 -10.58
C HIS A 153 -10.20 2.73 -10.98
N PRO A 154 -10.42 2.46 -12.24
CA PRO A 154 -10.67 1.10 -12.72
C PRO A 154 -9.38 0.31 -12.90
N THR A 155 -9.28 -0.82 -12.26
CA THR A 155 -8.39 -1.95 -12.53
C THR A 155 -7.09 -2.00 -11.73
N LYS A 156 -6.98 -3.00 -10.88
CA LYS A 156 -5.76 -3.42 -10.18
C LYS A 156 -5.27 -4.73 -10.74
N VAL A 157 -3.97 -4.84 -10.97
CA VAL A 157 -3.29 -6.10 -11.24
C VAL A 157 -2.47 -6.45 -10.01
N ILE A 158 -2.67 -7.63 -9.47
CA ILE A 158 -1.99 -8.13 -8.29
C ILE A 158 -1.12 -9.30 -8.71
N ASN A 159 0.06 -9.31 -8.20
CA ASN A 159 0.99 -10.41 -8.36
C ASN A 159 0.93 -11.34 -7.15
#